data_14d103cf42d60df5a6360b8bd9a3e6bd
#
_entry.id   14d103cf42d60df5a6360b8bd9a3e6bd
#
_cell.length_a   1.000
_cell.length_b   1.000
_cell.length_c   1.000
_cell.angle_alpha   90.00
_cell.angle_beta   90.00
_cell.angle_gamma   90.00
#
_symmetry.space_group_name_H-M   'P 1'
#
loop_
_entity.id
_entity.type
_entity.pdbx_description
1 polymer ?
#
loop_
_entity_poly.entity_id
_entity_poly.type
_entity_poly.pdbx_seq_one_letter_code
_entity_poly.pdbx_strand_id
1 'polypeptide(L)'
;MEWYVILLIILASLLLLFIILGFIIGYFVTNMFIHPYCRPENEVIETEVKWNRFTLQEFNSYKFEDFEIVSRYGYKLKCSYLLSEVNSSKNNAIILVHGWTSNRYSMLAYAKMYVKLGFHVFIYDHRNHHQSDKNFTTMGHLEADDLESVVEYVKEKFNYDVTIGTHGESMGAATVMIHAGRYHSVSYVIEDCGYDSLKDLLAYQAKYIRHIPIFPIMMFTNFVFKKITGVYFNEVSPAKYLNTCDDIPMMFVHGDKDNFVPTYMVYKNYDSKNGYKKICLYKDCTHAQCITSNYKQYESDVIEFLKENKII
;
A
#
# COMPACT_ATOMS: atom_id res chain seq x y z
N MET A 1 4.04 28.83 -52.43
CA MET A 1 3.20 28.47 -51.28
C MET A 1 3.07 29.73 -50.42
N GLU A 2 1.87 30.12 -50.06
CA GLU A 2 1.62 31.33 -49.26
C GLU A 2 2.26 31.19 -47.87
N TRP A 3 2.87 32.28 -47.37
CA TRP A 3 3.62 32.27 -46.11
C TRP A 3 2.83 31.73 -44.93
N TYR A 4 1.51 31.99 -44.86
CA TYR A 4 0.65 31.47 -43.79
C TYR A 4 0.48 29.94 -43.85
N VAL A 5 0.55 29.33 -45.05
CA VAL A 5 0.51 27.87 -45.20
C VAL A 5 1.79 27.25 -44.64
N ILE A 6 2.96 27.87 -44.89
CA ILE A 6 4.23 27.44 -44.30
C ILE A 6 4.17 27.55 -42.79
N LEU A 7 3.65 28.67 -42.25
CA LEU A 7 3.49 28.86 -40.81
C LEU A 7 2.57 27.81 -40.19
N LEU A 8 1.44 27.49 -40.81
CA LEU A 8 0.51 26.46 -40.34
C LEU A 8 1.17 25.05 -40.31
N ILE A 9 1.96 24.71 -41.35
CA ILE A 9 2.71 23.44 -41.38
C ILE A 9 3.74 23.39 -40.23
N ILE A 10 4.48 24.49 -39.99
CA ILE A 10 5.44 24.55 -38.88
C ILE A 10 4.73 24.37 -37.54
N LEU A 11 3.65 25.08 -37.29
CA LEU A 11 2.88 24.98 -36.06
C LEU A 11 2.31 23.58 -35.85
N ALA A 12 1.74 22.96 -36.91
CA ALA A 12 1.24 21.59 -36.86
C ALA A 12 2.37 20.59 -36.58
N SER A 13 3.55 20.76 -37.17
CA SER A 13 4.71 19.92 -36.94
C SER A 13 5.24 20.04 -35.52
N LEU A 14 5.29 21.26 -34.95
CA LEU A 14 5.69 21.50 -33.55
C LEU A 14 4.69 20.89 -32.57
N LEU A 15 3.39 21.03 -32.86
CA LEU A 15 2.34 20.41 -32.03
C LEU A 15 2.44 18.86 -32.06
N LEU A 16 2.64 18.29 -33.24
CA LEU A 16 2.82 16.84 -33.40
C LEU A 16 4.05 16.37 -32.62
N LEU A 17 5.18 17.07 -32.72
CA LEU A 17 6.40 16.77 -31.98
C LEU A 17 6.16 16.83 -30.46
N PHE A 18 5.47 17.87 -29.97
CA PHE A 18 5.09 18.02 -28.58
C PHE A 18 4.27 16.83 -28.06
N ILE A 19 3.27 16.39 -28.84
CA ILE A 19 2.42 15.25 -28.50
C ILE A 19 3.26 13.95 -28.44
N ILE A 20 4.11 13.71 -29.44
CA ILE A 20 5.00 12.54 -29.48
C ILE A 20 5.92 12.51 -28.25
N LEU A 21 6.60 13.62 -27.95
CA LEU A 21 7.47 13.73 -26.77
C LEU A 21 6.69 13.55 -25.49
N GLY A 22 5.47 14.09 -25.40
CA GLY A 22 4.57 13.90 -24.26
C GLY A 22 4.26 12.42 -23.99
N PHE A 23 3.94 11.64 -25.03
CA PHE A 23 3.72 10.20 -24.91
C PHE A 23 4.98 9.41 -24.57
N ILE A 24 6.13 9.78 -25.12
CA ILE A 24 7.42 9.16 -24.79
C ILE A 24 7.72 9.37 -23.29
N ILE A 25 7.62 10.60 -22.81
CA ILE A 25 7.83 10.91 -21.38
C ILE A 25 6.79 10.18 -20.53
N GLY A 26 5.53 10.23 -20.92
CA GLY A 26 4.43 9.53 -20.23
C GLY A 26 4.68 8.03 -20.11
N TYR A 27 5.22 7.40 -21.16
CA TYR A 27 5.59 5.98 -21.13
C TYR A 27 6.72 5.69 -20.14
N PHE A 28 7.81 6.47 -20.17
CA PHE A 28 8.93 6.28 -19.23
C PHE A 28 8.51 6.49 -17.79
N VAL A 29 7.74 7.54 -17.51
CA VAL A 29 7.24 7.82 -16.16
C VAL A 29 6.29 6.72 -15.69
N THR A 30 5.35 6.29 -16.54
CA THR A 30 4.46 5.17 -16.22
C THR A 30 5.25 3.91 -15.91
N ASN A 31 6.25 3.56 -16.74
CA ASN A 31 7.04 2.34 -16.59
C ASN A 31 7.81 2.31 -15.25
N MET A 32 8.27 3.47 -14.76
CA MET A 32 8.90 3.57 -13.43
C MET A 32 7.95 3.19 -12.30
N PHE A 33 6.65 3.53 -12.40
CA PHE A 33 5.67 3.21 -11.36
C PHE A 33 5.20 1.76 -11.44
N ILE A 34 4.92 1.27 -12.66
CA ILE A 34 4.34 -0.05 -12.84
C ILE A 34 5.35 -1.19 -12.76
N HIS A 35 6.63 -0.89 -12.96
CA HIS A 35 7.74 -1.84 -12.84
C HIS A 35 8.83 -1.29 -11.91
N PRO A 36 8.53 -1.16 -10.59
CA PRO A 36 9.50 -0.66 -9.64
C PRO A 36 10.71 -1.58 -9.50
N TYR A 37 11.85 -1.00 -9.16
CA TYR A 37 12.94 -1.80 -8.60
C TYR A 37 12.52 -2.32 -7.23
N CYS A 38 12.22 -3.60 -7.14
CA CYS A 38 11.88 -4.25 -5.88
C CYS A 38 13.16 -4.69 -5.19
N ARG A 39 13.38 -4.21 -3.97
CA ARG A 39 14.56 -4.56 -3.18
C ARG A 39 14.59 -6.06 -2.90
N PRO A 40 15.75 -6.74 -3.09
CA PRO A 40 15.89 -8.13 -2.73
C PRO A 40 15.76 -8.34 -1.21
N GLU A 41 15.50 -9.57 -0.79
CA GLU A 41 15.23 -9.92 0.60
C GLU A 41 16.32 -9.44 1.56
N ASN A 42 17.59 -9.74 1.24
CA ASN A 42 18.73 -9.34 2.08
C ASN A 42 18.81 -7.81 2.26
N GLU A 43 18.57 -7.04 1.20
CA GLU A 43 18.60 -5.57 1.27
C GLU A 43 17.47 -5.01 2.13
N VAL A 44 16.28 -5.61 2.05
CA VAL A 44 15.16 -5.24 2.92
C VAL A 44 15.49 -5.57 4.37
N ILE A 45 15.94 -6.80 4.66
CA ILE A 45 16.29 -7.23 6.01
C ILE A 45 17.39 -6.31 6.60
N GLU A 46 18.46 -6.03 5.86
CA GLU A 46 19.53 -5.13 6.30
C GLU A 46 19.01 -3.72 6.60
N THR A 47 18.11 -3.22 5.77
CA THR A 47 17.48 -1.89 5.96
C THR A 47 16.64 -1.86 7.24
N GLU A 48 15.81 -2.86 7.46
CA GLU A 48 14.93 -2.96 8.63
C GLU A 48 15.74 -3.11 9.93
N VAL A 49 16.84 -3.90 9.90
CA VAL A 49 17.77 -4.02 11.03
C VAL A 49 18.48 -2.69 11.30
N LYS A 50 18.94 -2.00 10.25
CA LYS A 50 19.57 -0.67 10.36
C LYS A 50 18.62 0.37 10.96
N TRP A 51 17.34 0.28 10.64
CA TRP A 51 16.29 1.12 11.22
C TRP A 51 15.86 0.67 12.62
N ASN A 52 16.49 -0.37 13.17
CA ASN A 52 16.21 -0.90 14.50
C ASN A 52 14.75 -1.39 14.68
N ARG A 53 14.12 -1.83 13.60
CA ARG A 53 12.75 -2.35 13.60
C ARG A 53 12.67 -3.78 14.12
N PHE A 54 13.69 -4.59 13.79
CA PHE A 54 13.92 -5.91 14.36
C PHE A 54 15.42 -6.26 14.32
N THR A 55 15.82 -7.32 15.01
CA THR A 55 17.17 -7.86 14.99
C THR A 55 17.25 -9.09 14.07
N LEU A 56 18.46 -9.42 13.59
CA LEU A 56 18.66 -10.68 12.85
C LEU A 56 18.30 -11.91 13.69
N GLN A 57 18.47 -11.85 15.02
CA GLN A 57 18.07 -12.94 15.90
C GLN A 57 16.54 -13.10 15.93
N GLU A 58 15.78 -12.00 16.01
CA GLU A 58 14.32 -12.03 15.90
C GLU A 58 13.90 -12.56 14.53
N PHE A 59 14.51 -12.08 13.45
CA PHE A 59 14.22 -12.56 12.09
C PHE A 59 14.39 -14.09 11.99
N ASN A 60 15.53 -14.61 12.44
CA ASN A 60 15.85 -16.03 12.37
C ASN A 60 15.03 -16.90 13.35
N SER A 61 14.38 -16.29 14.34
CA SER A 61 13.51 -17.00 15.29
C SER A 61 12.12 -17.30 14.72
N TYR A 62 11.66 -16.52 13.75
CA TYR A 62 10.36 -16.73 13.13
C TYR A 62 10.42 -17.88 12.12
N LYS A 63 9.60 -18.92 12.38
CA LYS A 63 9.45 -20.08 11.47
C LYS A 63 8.25 -19.86 10.56
N PHE A 64 8.41 -18.94 9.61
CA PHE A 64 7.38 -18.75 8.59
C PHE A 64 7.29 -19.98 7.69
N GLU A 65 6.07 -20.40 7.42
CA GLU A 65 5.77 -21.39 6.40
C GLU A 65 5.39 -20.68 5.11
N ASP A 66 6.12 -21.00 4.04
CA ASP A 66 5.89 -20.41 2.72
C ASP A 66 4.81 -21.17 1.95
N PHE A 67 4.00 -20.41 1.21
CA PHE A 67 2.99 -20.94 0.30
C PHE A 67 2.77 -20.01 -0.89
N GLU A 68 1.99 -20.45 -1.85
CA GLU A 68 1.62 -19.66 -3.01
C GLU A 68 0.10 -19.68 -3.17
N ILE A 69 -0.47 -18.56 -3.57
CA ILE A 69 -1.87 -18.49 -4.00
C ILE A 69 -1.94 -17.99 -5.44
N VAL A 70 -2.97 -18.41 -6.15
CA VAL A 70 -3.26 -17.90 -7.50
C VAL A 70 -4.21 -16.73 -7.36
N SER A 71 -3.75 -15.54 -7.78
CA SER A 71 -4.60 -14.36 -7.88
C SER A 71 -5.77 -14.63 -8.82
N ARG A 72 -6.89 -13.91 -8.65
CA ARG A 72 -8.01 -13.94 -9.60
C ARG A 72 -7.61 -13.61 -11.05
N TYR A 73 -6.44 -13.01 -11.23
CA TYR A 73 -5.87 -12.68 -12.54
C TYR A 73 -4.93 -13.76 -13.10
N GLY A 74 -4.79 -14.91 -12.43
CA GLY A 74 -4.10 -16.09 -12.91
C GLY A 74 -2.58 -16.15 -12.67
N TYR A 75 -1.97 -15.17 -12.00
CA TYR A 75 -0.57 -15.19 -11.58
C TYR A 75 -0.45 -15.61 -10.10
N LYS A 76 0.74 -16.03 -9.71
CA LYS A 76 1.04 -16.47 -8.36
C LYS A 76 1.49 -15.32 -7.48
N LEU A 77 1.00 -15.31 -6.24
CA LEU A 77 1.48 -14.47 -5.16
C LEU A 77 2.26 -15.35 -4.18
N LYS A 78 3.46 -14.91 -3.83
CA LYS A 78 4.29 -15.56 -2.81
C LYS A 78 3.88 -15.06 -1.44
N CYS A 79 3.52 -15.98 -0.58
CA CYS A 79 3.00 -15.72 0.76
C CYS A 79 3.79 -16.49 1.80
N SER A 80 3.74 -16.03 3.05
CA SER A 80 4.25 -16.75 4.20
C SER A 80 3.31 -16.53 5.39
N TYR A 81 3.20 -17.53 6.26
CA TYR A 81 2.44 -17.37 7.49
C TYR A 81 3.20 -17.89 8.70
N LEU A 82 2.87 -17.34 9.85
CA LEU A 82 3.31 -17.79 11.17
C LEU A 82 2.05 -18.00 12.02
N LEU A 83 1.76 -19.25 12.34
CA LEU A 83 0.64 -19.57 13.22
C LEU A 83 1.01 -19.25 14.66
N SER A 84 0.05 -18.69 15.41
CA SER A 84 0.23 -18.46 16.84
C SER A 84 0.33 -19.81 17.59
N GLU A 85 1.30 -19.88 18.49
CA GLU A 85 1.41 -20.96 19.47
C GLU A 85 0.62 -20.64 20.77
N VAL A 86 0.10 -19.42 20.87
CA VAL A 86 -0.70 -18.98 22.00
C VAL A 86 -2.09 -19.58 21.89
N ASN A 87 -2.47 -20.37 22.88
CA ASN A 87 -3.81 -20.96 22.94
C ASN A 87 -4.83 -19.86 23.31
N SER A 88 -5.37 -19.18 22.30
CA SER A 88 -6.38 -18.14 22.43
C SER A 88 -7.77 -18.73 22.25
N SER A 89 -8.74 -18.22 22.99
CA SER A 89 -10.16 -18.56 22.80
C SER A 89 -10.75 -18.02 21.49
N LYS A 90 -9.99 -17.15 20.79
CA LYS A 90 -10.37 -16.53 19.52
C LYS A 90 -9.28 -16.81 18.48
N ASN A 91 -9.69 -17.22 17.30
CA ASN A 91 -8.80 -17.30 16.14
C ASN A 91 -8.67 -15.90 15.53
N ASN A 92 -7.65 -15.16 15.91
CA ASN A 92 -7.36 -13.85 15.33
C ASN A 92 -6.23 -13.96 14.29
N ALA A 93 -6.45 -13.48 13.09
CA ALA A 93 -5.45 -13.38 12.03
C ALA A 93 -5.23 -11.93 11.61
N ILE A 94 -3.99 -11.62 11.26
CA ILE A 94 -3.62 -10.33 10.66
C ILE A 94 -2.89 -10.58 9.34
N ILE A 95 -3.32 -9.88 8.29
CA ILE A 95 -2.62 -9.86 7.01
C ILE A 95 -1.86 -8.53 6.92
N LEU A 96 -0.54 -8.61 6.82
CA LEU A 96 0.36 -7.47 6.76
C LEU A 96 0.76 -7.18 5.32
N VAL A 97 0.60 -5.93 4.90
CA VAL A 97 0.66 -5.51 3.50
C VAL A 97 1.74 -4.45 3.29
N HIS A 98 2.82 -4.82 2.59
CA HIS A 98 4.01 -3.99 2.45
C HIS A 98 3.86 -2.81 1.48
N GLY A 99 4.77 -1.84 1.56
CA GLY A 99 4.83 -0.68 0.69
C GLY A 99 5.47 -0.95 -0.69
N TRP A 100 5.39 0.06 -1.56
CA TRP A 100 6.02 0.07 -2.88
C TRP A 100 7.53 -0.13 -2.80
N THR A 101 8.13 -0.85 -3.75
CA THR A 101 9.57 -1.21 -3.80
C THR A 101 10.09 -2.14 -2.71
N SER A 102 9.23 -2.57 -1.78
CA SER A 102 9.59 -3.44 -0.67
C SER A 102 9.19 -4.91 -0.94
N ASN A 103 9.20 -5.73 0.08
CA ASN A 103 8.70 -7.10 0.05
C ASN A 103 8.09 -7.47 1.41
N ARG A 104 7.52 -8.68 1.52
CA ARG A 104 6.81 -9.15 2.71
C ARG A 104 7.61 -9.07 4.01
N TYR A 105 8.93 -9.15 3.95
CA TYR A 105 9.77 -9.14 5.16
C TYR A 105 9.90 -7.77 5.81
N SER A 106 9.62 -6.67 5.10
CA SER A 106 9.56 -5.35 5.74
C SER A 106 8.46 -5.24 6.78
N MET A 107 7.45 -6.11 6.71
CA MET A 107 6.32 -6.13 7.64
C MET A 107 6.63 -6.83 8.99
N LEU A 108 7.84 -7.38 9.18
CA LEU A 108 8.21 -8.08 10.41
C LEU A 108 8.26 -7.17 11.64
N ALA A 109 8.50 -5.88 11.44
CA ALA A 109 8.40 -4.89 12.52
C ALA A 109 7.00 -4.87 13.16
N TYR A 110 5.97 -4.99 12.32
CA TYR A 110 4.58 -5.08 12.75
C TYR A 110 4.22 -6.49 13.24
N ALA A 111 4.75 -7.53 12.57
CA ALA A 111 4.49 -8.92 12.90
C ALA A 111 4.80 -9.26 14.37
N LYS A 112 5.95 -8.76 14.89
CA LYS A 112 6.35 -9.05 16.29
C LYS A 112 5.33 -8.60 17.34
N MET A 113 4.62 -7.50 17.08
CA MET A 113 3.55 -7.02 17.95
C MET A 113 2.37 -7.99 17.94
N TYR A 114 1.92 -8.40 16.76
CA TYR A 114 0.78 -9.31 16.62
C TYR A 114 1.09 -10.72 17.14
N VAL A 115 2.31 -11.23 16.94
CA VAL A 115 2.76 -12.50 17.51
C VAL A 115 2.63 -12.51 19.03
N LYS A 116 3.08 -11.43 19.71
CA LYS A 116 2.94 -11.29 21.17
C LYS A 116 1.47 -11.26 21.63
N LEU A 117 0.59 -10.75 20.80
CA LEU A 117 -0.85 -10.68 21.08
C LEU A 117 -1.58 -12.00 20.74
N GLY A 118 -0.88 -13.00 20.21
CA GLY A 118 -1.46 -14.30 19.90
C GLY A 118 -2.17 -14.37 18.56
N PHE A 119 -1.88 -13.47 17.62
CA PHE A 119 -2.43 -13.49 16.27
C PHE A 119 -1.68 -14.48 15.37
N HIS A 120 -2.41 -15.12 14.47
CA HIS A 120 -1.83 -15.75 13.28
C HIS A 120 -1.43 -14.63 12.31
N VAL A 121 -0.17 -14.64 11.86
CA VAL A 121 0.37 -13.57 11.01
C VAL A 121 0.56 -14.09 9.59
N PHE A 122 0.02 -13.36 8.62
CA PHE A 122 0.17 -13.61 7.19
C PHE A 122 0.86 -12.43 6.54
N ILE A 123 1.85 -12.69 5.72
CA ILE A 123 2.58 -11.71 4.92
C ILE A 123 2.66 -12.20 3.48
N TYR A 124 2.64 -11.31 2.50
CA TYR A 124 2.75 -11.70 1.09
C TYR A 124 3.49 -10.61 0.29
N ASP A 125 4.08 -11.03 -0.82
CA ASP A 125 4.63 -10.09 -1.80
C ASP A 125 3.53 -9.65 -2.76
N HIS A 126 3.37 -8.34 -2.94
CA HIS A 126 2.48 -7.80 -3.96
C HIS A 126 2.82 -8.35 -5.36
N ARG A 127 1.86 -8.28 -6.28
CA ARG A 127 2.12 -8.50 -7.70
C ARG A 127 3.35 -7.73 -8.14
N ASN A 128 4.15 -8.30 -9.03
CA ASN A 128 5.36 -7.68 -9.56
C ASN A 128 6.44 -7.34 -8.52
N HIS A 129 6.30 -7.78 -7.26
CA HIS A 129 7.31 -7.59 -6.21
C HIS A 129 7.96 -8.92 -5.85
N HIS A 130 9.25 -8.85 -5.55
CA HIS A 130 10.12 -9.90 -5.04
C HIS A 130 9.87 -11.29 -5.66
N GLN A 131 9.22 -12.23 -4.94
CA GLN A 131 9.01 -13.62 -5.38
C GLN A 131 7.62 -13.88 -5.99
N SER A 132 6.72 -12.92 -5.96
CA SER A 132 5.47 -13.00 -6.72
C SER A 132 5.72 -12.83 -8.22
N ASP A 133 4.83 -13.41 -9.03
CA ASP A 133 4.95 -13.37 -10.49
C ASP A 133 5.04 -11.93 -11.03
N LYS A 134 5.80 -11.79 -12.12
CA LYS A 134 5.98 -10.51 -12.80
C LYS A 134 4.69 -10.09 -13.50
N ASN A 135 4.29 -8.87 -13.23
CA ASN A 135 3.13 -8.21 -13.79
C ASN A 135 3.39 -6.69 -13.78
N PHE A 136 2.37 -5.88 -13.62
CA PHE A 136 2.49 -4.45 -13.38
C PHE A 136 1.83 -4.07 -12.06
N THR A 137 2.36 -3.06 -11.41
CA THR A 137 1.82 -2.49 -10.17
C THR A 137 0.78 -1.41 -10.51
N THR A 138 -0.31 -1.35 -9.76
CA THR A 138 -1.36 -0.33 -9.89
C THR A 138 -1.49 0.58 -8.68
N MET A 139 -0.50 0.55 -7.80
CA MET A 139 -0.44 1.40 -6.62
C MET A 139 -1.66 1.22 -5.68
N GLY A 140 -2.05 -0.03 -5.44
CA GLY A 140 -3.12 -0.40 -4.50
C GLY A 140 -4.46 -0.76 -5.15
N HIS A 141 -4.71 -0.43 -6.43
CA HIS A 141 -6.04 -0.66 -7.04
C HIS A 141 -6.32 -2.15 -7.32
N LEU A 142 -5.47 -2.79 -8.13
CA LEU A 142 -5.58 -4.24 -8.39
C LEU A 142 -4.92 -5.07 -7.29
N GLU A 143 -4.02 -4.48 -6.53
CA GLU A 143 -3.44 -5.08 -5.33
C GLU A 143 -4.50 -5.33 -4.25
N ALA A 144 -5.57 -4.53 -4.21
CA ALA A 144 -6.73 -4.79 -3.34
C ALA A 144 -7.47 -6.08 -3.73
N ASP A 145 -7.55 -6.38 -5.01
CA ASP A 145 -8.15 -7.64 -5.48
C ASP A 145 -7.25 -8.85 -5.19
N ASP A 146 -5.93 -8.66 -5.19
CA ASP A 146 -4.97 -9.69 -4.76
C ASP A 146 -5.07 -9.94 -3.26
N LEU A 147 -5.22 -8.88 -2.46
CA LEU A 147 -5.42 -9.00 -1.02
C LEU A 147 -6.69 -9.81 -0.69
N GLU A 148 -7.78 -9.63 -1.47
CA GLU A 148 -8.97 -10.47 -1.30
C GLU A 148 -8.68 -11.96 -1.52
N SER A 149 -7.82 -12.31 -2.49
CA SER A 149 -7.41 -13.70 -2.67
C SER A 149 -6.63 -14.25 -1.46
N VAL A 150 -5.85 -13.39 -0.77
CA VAL A 150 -5.18 -13.76 0.48
C VAL A 150 -6.19 -13.92 1.62
N VAL A 151 -7.16 -13.00 1.73
CA VAL A 151 -8.21 -13.05 2.76
C VAL A 151 -9.03 -14.34 2.63
N GLU A 152 -9.44 -14.71 1.42
CA GLU A 152 -10.19 -15.94 1.18
C GLU A 152 -9.36 -17.18 1.54
N TYR A 153 -8.08 -17.22 1.19
CA TYR A 153 -7.19 -18.32 1.63
C TYR A 153 -7.14 -18.43 3.17
N VAL A 154 -7.03 -17.29 3.87
CA VAL A 154 -7.01 -17.30 5.35
C VAL A 154 -8.32 -17.80 5.91
N LYS A 155 -9.47 -17.37 5.38
CA LYS A 155 -10.78 -17.88 5.78
C LYS A 155 -10.90 -19.39 5.60
N GLU A 156 -10.54 -19.89 4.42
CA GLU A 156 -10.56 -21.34 4.11
C GLU A 156 -9.65 -22.14 5.05
N LYS A 157 -8.43 -21.64 5.32
CA LYS A 157 -7.46 -22.28 6.24
C LYS A 157 -8.01 -22.50 7.64
N PHE A 158 -8.90 -21.62 8.11
CA PHE A 158 -9.55 -21.69 9.44
C PHE A 158 -11.02 -22.14 9.36
N ASN A 159 -11.46 -22.72 8.25
CA ASN A 159 -12.85 -23.13 8.05
C ASN A 159 -13.86 -22.00 8.35
N TYR A 160 -13.51 -20.75 7.98
CA TYR A 160 -14.27 -19.54 8.21
C TYR A 160 -14.50 -19.17 9.69
N ASP A 161 -13.80 -19.82 10.62
CA ASP A 161 -13.82 -19.50 12.05
C ASP A 161 -12.60 -18.67 12.44
N VAL A 162 -12.51 -17.45 11.93
CA VAL A 162 -11.39 -16.54 12.15
C VAL A 162 -11.80 -15.08 12.03
N THR A 163 -11.30 -14.24 12.95
CA THR A 163 -11.40 -12.78 12.85
C THR A 163 -10.18 -12.25 12.10
N ILE A 164 -10.37 -11.68 10.93
CA ILE A 164 -9.28 -11.20 10.08
C ILE A 164 -9.19 -9.68 10.12
N GLY A 165 -8.00 -9.16 10.43
CA GLY A 165 -7.65 -7.77 10.21
C GLY A 165 -6.61 -7.60 9.10
N THR A 166 -6.51 -6.39 8.59
CA THR A 166 -5.43 -6.01 7.66
C THR A 166 -4.66 -4.82 8.20
N HIS A 167 -3.33 -4.83 8.01
CA HIS A 167 -2.47 -3.71 8.37
C HIS A 167 -1.51 -3.43 7.22
N GLY A 168 -1.60 -2.25 6.64
CA GLY A 168 -0.80 -1.85 5.48
C GLY A 168 0.09 -0.65 5.73
N GLU A 169 1.28 -0.65 5.11
CA GLU A 169 2.23 0.46 5.11
C GLU A 169 2.29 1.12 3.73
N SER A 170 2.10 2.44 3.63
CA SER A 170 2.29 3.23 2.41
C SER A 170 1.37 2.75 1.26
N MET A 171 1.90 2.19 0.17
CA MET A 171 1.10 1.55 -0.88
C MET A 171 0.23 0.41 -0.30
N GLY A 172 0.76 -0.34 0.68
CA GLY A 172 -0.01 -1.34 1.42
C GLY A 172 -1.17 -0.73 2.18
N ALA A 173 -1.00 0.44 2.79
CA ALA A 173 -2.07 1.19 3.45
C ALA A 173 -3.17 1.60 2.46
N ALA A 174 -2.80 2.11 1.28
CA ALA A 174 -3.77 2.39 0.22
C ALA A 174 -4.50 1.11 -0.24
N THR A 175 -3.77 -0.01 -0.34
CA THR A 175 -4.33 -1.32 -0.70
C THR A 175 -5.39 -1.79 0.31
N VAL A 176 -5.10 -1.75 1.61
CA VAL A 176 -6.05 -2.23 2.64
C VAL A 176 -7.29 -1.33 2.75
N MET A 177 -7.14 0.00 2.55
CA MET A 177 -8.26 0.93 2.51
C MET A 177 -9.18 0.68 1.31
N ILE A 178 -8.62 0.53 0.11
CA ILE A 178 -9.38 0.21 -1.11
C ILE A 178 -10.05 -1.16 -0.97
N HIS A 179 -9.34 -2.15 -0.44
CA HIS A 179 -9.85 -3.49 -0.20
C HIS A 179 -11.06 -3.46 0.74
N ALA A 180 -10.95 -2.79 1.89
CA ALA A 180 -12.04 -2.71 2.86
C ALA A 180 -13.32 -2.13 2.24
N GLY A 181 -13.21 -1.02 1.51
CA GLY A 181 -14.38 -0.40 0.87
C GLY A 181 -14.91 -1.13 -0.36
N ARG A 182 -14.15 -2.08 -0.93
CA ARG A 182 -14.55 -2.87 -2.09
C ARG A 182 -15.18 -4.22 -1.71
N TYR A 183 -14.66 -4.87 -0.68
CA TYR A 183 -14.97 -6.27 -0.37
C TYR A 183 -15.72 -6.48 0.95
N HIS A 184 -15.53 -5.61 1.94
CA HIS A 184 -16.13 -5.77 3.28
C HIS A 184 -15.86 -7.14 3.93
N SER A 185 -14.71 -7.74 3.62
CA SER A 185 -14.40 -9.13 3.96
C SER A 185 -13.50 -9.28 5.18
N VAL A 186 -13.11 -8.15 5.82
CA VAL A 186 -12.25 -8.07 7.00
C VAL A 186 -12.94 -7.37 8.16
N SER A 187 -12.53 -7.69 9.37
CA SER A 187 -13.18 -7.20 10.60
C SER A 187 -12.68 -5.82 11.04
N TYR A 188 -11.46 -5.44 10.65
CA TYR A 188 -10.86 -4.14 10.97
C TYR A 188 -9.65 -3.86 10.07
N VAL A 189 -9.27 -2.59 9.99
CA VAL A 189 -8.13 -2.13 9.20
C VAL A 189 -7.25 -1.19 10.00
N ILE A 190 -5.92 -1.34 9.84
CA ILE A 190 -4.93 -0.35 10.28
C ILE A 190 -4.16 0.09 9.03
N GLU A 191 -4.14 1.38 8.79
CA GLU A 191 -3.36 1.98 7.71
C GLU A 191 -2.24 2.85 8.29
N ASP A 192 -1.02 2.70 7.79
CA ASP A 192 0.15 3.49 8.19
C ASP A 192 0.71 4.24 6.97
N CYS A 193 0.69 5.56 7.04
CA CYS A 193 1.18 6.52 6.05
C CYS A 193 0.62 6.34 4.61
N GLY A 194 -0.65 5.97 4.50
CA GLY A 194 -1.34 5.83 3.23
C GLY A 194 -1.74 7.18 2.61
N TYR A 195 -1.79 7.22 1.27
CA TYR A 195 -2.27 8.40 0.54
C TYR A 195 -3.79 8.37 0.30
N ASP A 196 -4.37 9.54 0.07
CA ASP A 196 -5.80 9.71 -0.22
C ASP A 196 -6.17 9.40 -1.67
N SER A 197 -5.27 9.76 -2.60
CA SER A 197 -5.37 9.42 -4.01
C SER A 197 -4.00 9.41 -4.69
N LEU A 198 -3.82 8.49 -5.64
CA LEU A 198 -2.58 8.43 -6.43
C LEU A 198 -2.38 9.71 -7.24
N LYS A 199 -3.46 10.27 -7.79
CA LYS A 199 -3.39 11.52 -8.56
C LYS A 199 -2.81 12.65 -7.72
N ASP A 200 -3.31 12.84 -6.50
CA ASP A 200 -2.89 13.94 -5.63
C ASP A 200 -1.47 13.70 -5.08
N LEU A 201 -1.13 12.45 -4.76
CA LEU A 201 0.22 12.05 -4.38
C LEU A 201 1.24 12.39 -5.47
N LEU A 202 0.97 11.98 -6.72
CA LEU A 202 1.87 12.24 -7.84
C LEU A 202 1.98 13.72 -8.16
N ALA A 203 0.89 14.47 -8.05
CA ALA A 203 0.90 15.93 -8.21
C ALA A 203 1.75 16.61 -7.14
N TYR A 204 1.62 16.18 -5.88
CA TYR A 204 2.44 16.67 -4.79
C TYR A 204 3.92 16.36 -5.01
N GLN A 205 4.26 15.10 -5.31
CA GLN A 205 5.64 14.67 -5.54
C GLN A 205 6.28 15.37 -6.75
N ALA A 206 5.54 15.53 -7.84
CA ALA A 206 6.01 16.28 -9.01
C ALA A 206 6.35 17.72 -8.64
N LYS A 207 5.46 18.40 -7.93
CA LYS A 207 5.63 19.81 -7.59
C LYS A 207 6.68 20.07 -6.51
N TYR A 208 6.61 19.34 -5.39
CA TYR A 208 7.38 19.67 -4.18
C TYR A 208 8.64 18.83 -3.96
N ILE A 209 8.72 17.64 -4.55
CA ILE A 209 9.88 16.76 -4.41
C ILE A 209 10.77 16.81 -5.66
N ARG A 210 10.14 16.74 -6.85
CA ARG A 210 10.86 16.64 -8.14
C ARG A 210 11.00 17.98 -8.86
N HIS A 211 10.20 18.99 -8.47
CA HIS A 211 10.15 20.30 -9.13
C HIS A 211 9.85 20.22 -10.64
N ILE A 212 8.97 19.27 -11.01
CA ILE A 212 8.57 19.01 -12.40
C ILE A 212 7.19 19.63 -12.65
N PRO A 213 6.95 20.26 -13.81
CA PRO A 213 5.62 20.75 -14.16
C PRO A 213 4.59 19.61 -14.19
N ILE A 214 3.49 19.79 -13.46
CA ILE A 214 2.41 18.79 -13.43
C ILE A 214 1.79 18.63 -14.81
N PHE A 215 1.40 19.75 -15.42
CA PHE A 215 0.90 19.79 -16.80
C PHE A 215 2.05 20.11 -17.78
N PRO A 216 2.14 19.43 -18.92
CA PRO A 216 1.23 18.38 -19.43
C PRO A 216 1.64 16.95 -19.07
N ILE A 217 2.75 16.75 -18.34
CA ILE A 217 3.37 15.43 -18.11
C ILE A 217 2.37 14.45 -17.48
N MET A 218 1.67 14.88 -16.43
CA MET A 218 0.69 14.03 -15.75
C MET A 218 -0.46 13.60 -16.68
N MET A 219 -0.86 14.46 -17.63
CA MET A 219 -1.91 14.12 -18.58
C MET A 219 -1.48 12.94 -19.46
N PHE A 220 -0.30 13.03 -20.06
CA PHE A 220 0.24 11.94 -20.91
C PHE A 220 0.51 10.68 -20.09
N THR A 221 1.11 10.82 -18.90
CA THR A 221 1.39 9.69 -18.00
C THR A 221 0.12 8.97 -17.58
N ASN A 222 -0.93 9.70 -17.17
CA ASN A 222 -2.22 9.11 -16.81
C ASN A 222 -2.89 8.37 -17.98
N PHE A 223 -2.79 8.91 -19.19
CA PHE A 223 -3.31 8.24 -20.38
C PHE A 223 -2.55 6.93 -20.67
N VAL A 224 -1.23 6.97 -20.63
CA VAL A 224 -0.39 5.78 -20.85
C VAL A 224 -0.62 4.75 -19.74
N PHE A 225 -0.68 5.18 -18.47
CA PHE A 225 -0.99 4.32 -17.33
C PHE A 225 -2.32 3.59 -17.55
N LYS A 226 -3.39 4.32 -17.95
CA LYS A 226 -4.69 3.71 -18.30
C LYS A 226 -4.58 2.69 -19.43
N LYS A 227 -3.81 2.99 -20.46
CA LYS A 227 -3.65 2.07 -21.61
C LYS A 227 -2.95 0.76 -21.24
N ILE A 228 -1.99 0.81 -20.31
CA ILE A 228 -1.23 -0.37 -19.90
C ILE A 228 -1.98 -1.15 -18.79
N THR A 229 -2.49 -0.44 -17.80
CA THR A 229 -3.02 -1.07 -16.57
C THR A 229 -4.54 -1.24 -16.56
N GLY A 230 -5.24 -0.57 -17.44
CA GLY A 230 -6.70 -0.50 -17.41
C GLY A 230 -7.26 0.48 -16.36
N VAL A 231 -6.41 1.22 -15.62
CA VAL A 231 -6.79 2.05 -14.47
C VAL A 231 -6.34 3.50 -14.67
N TYR A 232 -7.17 4.51 -14.35
CA TYR A 232 -6.72 5.91 -14.27
C TYR A 232 -6.20 6.24 -12.87
N PHE A 233 -5.33 7.24 -12.74
CA PHE A 233 -4.83 7.69 -11.44
C PHE A 233 -5.92 8.09 -10.44
N ASN A 234 -7.03 8.66 -10.91
CA ASN A 234 -8.16 9.06 -10.07
C ASN A 234 -9.06 7.89 -9.65
N GLU A 235 -8.85 6.68 -10.20
CA GLU A 235 -9.51 5.45 -9.76
C GLU A 235 -8.74 4.82 -8.59
N VAL A 236 -7.44 5.11 -8.45
CA VAL A 236 -6.61 4.71 -7.32
C VAL A 236 -6.77 5.75 -6.20
N SER A 237 -7.86 5.68 -5.47
CA SER A 237 -8.20 6.68 -4.45
C SER A 237 -8.83 6.02 -3.23
N PRO A 238 -8.01 5.69 -2.20
CA PRO A 238 -8.51 5.19 -0.91
C PRO A 238 -9.68 6.01 -0.37
N ALA A 239 -9.58 7.33 -0.36
CA ALA A 239 -10.63 8.21 0.14
C ALA A 239 -12.01 7.99 -0.49
N LYS A 240 -12.07 7.53 -1.76
CA LYS A 240 -13.35 7.22 -2.42
C LYS A 240 -13.99 5.92 -1.94
N TYR A 241 -13.21 4.99 -1.43
CA TYR A 241 -13.69 3.70 -0.92
C TYR A 241 -14.04 3.74 0.56
N LEU A 242 -13.45 4.68 1.33
CA LEU A 242 -13.64 4.76 2.76
C LEU A 242 -15.06 5.11 3.20
N ASN A 243 -15.84 5.77 2.35
CA ASN A 243 -17.24 6.08 2.63
C ASN A 243 -18.20 4.92 2.40
N THR A 244 -17.71 3.77 1.95
CA THR A 244 -18.52 2.57 1.69
C THR A 244 -18.34 1.48 2.74
N CYS A 245 -17.40 1.61 3.70
CA CYS A 245 -17.07 0.60 4.70
C CYS A 245 -17.33 1.08 6.14
N ASP A 246 -18.51 1.63 6.40
CA ASP A 246 -18.88 2.22 7.70
C ASP A 246 -18.85 1.20 8.85
N ASP A 247 -19.11 -0.06 8.54
CA ASP A 247 -19.13 -1.21 9.44
C ASP A 247 -17.74 -1.72 9.85
N ILE A 248 -16.68 -1.31 9.14
CA ILE A 248 -15.30 -1.77 9.42
C ILE A 248 -14.56 -0.71 10.23
N PRO A 249 -14.21 -0.97 11.51
CA PRO A 249 -13.37 -0.08 12.30
C PRO A 249 -12.02 0.16 11.64
N MET A 250 -11.54 1.42 11.66
CA MET A 250 -10.29 1.76 11.01
C MET A 250 -9.41 2.67 11.87
N MET A 251 -8.12 2.32 11.97
CA MET A 251 -7.09 3.14 12.58
C MET A 251 -6.18 3.73 11.51
N PHE A 252 -5.99 5.04 11.57
CA PHE A 252 -5.16 5.85 10.68
C PHE A 252 -3.91 6.30 11.42
N VAL A 253 -2.74 5.95 10.90
CA VAL A 253 -1.44 6.29 11.48
C VAL A 253 -0.63 7.13 10.49
N HIS A 254 -0.01 8.23 10.96
CA HIS A 254 0.83 9.06 10.11
C HIS A 254 1.88 9.84 10.88
N GLY A 255 3.03 10.09 10.26
CA GLY A 255 4.05 10.98 10.78
C GLY A 255 3.78 12.45 10.40
N ASP A 256 3.99 13.39 11.32
CA ASP A 256 3.78 14.83 11.06
C ASP A 256 4.89 15.46 10.19
N LYS A 257 6.00 14.75 9.96
CA LYS A 257 7.12 15.14 9.08
C LYS A 257 7.20 14.32 7.80
N ASP A 258 6.13 13.60 7.46
CA ASP A 258 6.09 12.84 6.21
C ASP A 258 6.00 13.79 5.01
N ASN A 259 7.11 13.88 4.28
CA ASN A 259 7.22 14.68 3.06
C ASN A 259 7.09 13.82 1.78
N PHE A 260 6.98 12.49 1.91
CA PHE A 260 6.79 11.59 0.77
C PHE A 260 5.30 11.35 0.49
N VAL A 261 4.54 11.01 1.52
CA VAL A 261 3.07 11.07 1.55
C VAL A 261 2.69 12.15 2.56
N PRO A 262 2.33 13.36 2.13
CA PRO A 262 2.17 14.48 3.05
C PRO A 262 1.03 14.26 4.05
N THR A 263 1.27 14.64 5.30
CA THR A 263 0.37 14.38 6.44
C THR A 263 -1.08 14.83 6.20
N TYR A 264 -1.34 15.85 5.36
CA TYR A 264 -2.72 16.26 5.08
C TYR A 264 -3.56 15.15 4.42
N MET A 265 -2.92 14.13 3.81
CA MET A 265 -3.64 13.03 3.15
C MET A 265 -4.30 12.09 4.15
N VAL A 266 -3.70 11.88 5.33
CA VAL A 266 -4.36 11.09 6.37
C VAL A 266 -5.63 11.77 6.88
N TYR A 267 -5.65 13.10 6.97
CA TYR A 267 -6.88 13.82 7.35
C TYR A 267 -7.98 13.64 6.32
N LYS A 268 -7.66 13.68 5.01
CA LYS A 268 -8.64 13.42 3.95
C LYS A 268 -9.19 12.00 4.02
N ASN A 269 -8.32 11.00 4.27
CA ASN A 269 -8.74 9.63 4.47
C ASN A 269 -9.65 9.51 5.70
N TYR A 270 -9.21 10.07 6.82
CA TYR A 270 -9.98 10.08 8.06
C TYR A 270 -11.35 10.75 7.90
N ASP A 271 -11.43 11.89 7.26
CA ASP A 271 -12.67 12.63 7.03
C ASP A 271 -13.62 11.87 6.08
N SER A 272 -13.07 11.11 5.12
CA SER A 272 -13.84 10.31 4.17
C SER A 272 -14.42 9.03 4.78
N LYS A 273 -13.89 8.57 5.92
CA LYS A 273 -14.36 7.37 6.63
C LYS A 273 -15.50 7.72 7.58
N ASN A 274 -16.63 7.03 7.43
CA ASN A 274 -17.71 7.01 8.43
C ASN A 274 -17.52 5.84 9.41
N GLY A 275 -18.40 5.72 10.39
CA GLY A 275 -18.32 4.69 11.41
C GLY A 275 -17.14 4.88 12.35
N TYR A 276 -16.70 3.80 13.04
CA TYR A 276 -15.61 3.89 14.02
C TYR A 276 -14.27 4.16 13.31
N LYS A 277 -13.60 5.21 13.75
CA LYS A 277 -12.29 5.62 13.24
C LYS A 277 -11.43 6.23 14.33
N LYS A 278 -10.13 5.89 14.35
CA LYS A 278 -9.13 6.44 15.26
C LYS A 278 -7.98 7.01 14.44
N ILE A 279 -7.47 8.19 14.80
CA ILE A 279 -6.27 8.77 14.17
C ILE A 279 -5.14 8.88 15.18
N CYS A 280 -3.94 8.44 14.80
CA CYS A 280 -2.72 8.50 15.60
C CYS A 280 -1.63 9.22 14.81
N LEU A 281 -1.29 10.42 15.25
CA LEU A 281 -0.24 11.23 14.63
C LEU A 281 1.03 11.17 15.47
N TYR A 282 2.15 10.84 14.82
CA TYR A 282 3.44 10.68 15.47
C TYR A 282 4.32 11.90 15.17
N LYS A 283 4.73 12.56 16.27
CA LYS A 283 5.55 13.76 16.19
C LYS A 283 6.95 13.46 15.68
N ASP A 284 7.45 14.36 14.82
CA ASP A 284 8.79 14.32 14.22
C ASP A 284 9.07 13.03 13.41
N CYS A 285 8.02 12.32 12.98
CA CYS A 285 8.14 11.09 12.19
C CYS A 285 8.03 11.36 10.71
N THR A 286 8.95 10.78 9.94
CA THR A 286 8.95 10.80 8.48
C THR A 286 8.19 9.58 7.93
N HIS A 287 8.17 9.43 6.59
CA HIS A 287 7.44 8.36 5.89
C HIS A 287 7.82 6.97 6.40
N ALA A 288 6.82 6.17 6.76
CA ALA A 288 6.96 4.80 7.25
C ALA A 288 7.85 4.63 8.49
N GLN A 289 8.00 5.68 9.34
CA GLN A 289 8.87 5.64 10.52
C GLN A 289 8.11 5.70 11.86
N CYS A 290 6.78 5.69 11.86
CA CYS A 290 5.99 5.81 13.10
C CYS A 290 6.28 4.68 14.07
N ILE A 291 6.30 3.44 13.60
CA ILE A 291 6.62 2.26 14.41
C ILE A 291 8.08 2.27 14.91
N THR A 292 9.01 2.84 14.12
CA THR A 292 10.44 2.92 14.49
C THR A 292 10.67 3.98 15.56
N SER A 293 10.06 5.14 15.39
CA SER A 293 10.29 6.31 16.24
C SER A 293 9.78 6.12 17.66
N ASN A 294 8.67 5.39 17.83
CA ASN A 294 8.11 5.10 19.15
C ASN A 294 7.33 3.79 19.16
N TYR A 295 8.04 2.67 19.13
CA TYR A 295 7.45 1.33 19.12
C TYR A 295 6.45 1.09 20.26
N LYS A 296 6.77 1.53 21.48
CA LYS A 296 5.91 1.31 22.65
C LYS A 296 4.57 2.06 22.54
N GLN A 297 4.62 3.29 22.04
CA GLN A 297 3.39 4.07 21.82
C GLN A 297 2.57 3.45 20.70
N TYR A 298 3.23 3.05 19.57
CA TYR A 298 2.59 2.39 18.46
C TYR A 298 1.88 1.10 18.89
N GLU A 299 2.58 0.23 19.62
CA GLU A 299 2.03 -1.01 20.18
C GLU A 299 0.84 -0.72 21.11
N SER A 300 0.94 0.30 21.97
CA SER A 300 -0.14 0.71 22.87
C SER A 300 -1.37 1.21 22.12
N ASP A 301 -1.18 2.06 21.09
CA ASP A 301 -2.29 2.62 20.28
C ASP A 301 -3.03 1.53 19.51
N VAL A 302 -2.29 0.53 18.98
CA VAL A 302 -2.88 -0.63 18.30
C VAL A 302 -3.65 -1.51 19.29
N ILE A 303 -3.08 -1.80 20.47
CA ILE A 303 -3.75 -2.60 21.51
C ILE A 303 -5.04 -1.92 21.97
N GLU A 304 -5.00 -0.61 22.19
CA GLU A 304 -6.19 0.17 22.56
C GLU A 304 -7.27 0.08 21.48
N PHE A 305 -6.91 0.31 20.20
CA PHE A 305 -7.83 0.18 19.08
C PHE A 305 -8.47 -1.21 19.00
N LEU A 306 -7.67 -2.28 19.16
CA LEU A 306 -8.17 -3.65 19.10
C LEU A 306 -9.14 -3.95 20.27
N LYS A 307 -8.87 -3.43 21.47
CA LYS A 307 -9.74 -3.59 22.66
C LYS A 307 -11.05 -2.81 22.51
N GLU A 308 -10.99 -1.55 22.07
CA GLU A 308 -12.18 -0.72 21.86
C GLU A 308 -13.15 -1.35 20.86
N ASN A 309 -12.63 -2.10 19.88
CA ASN A 309 -13.41 -2.82 18.89
C ASN A 309 -13.66 -4.30 19.22
N LYS A 310 -13.35 -4.75 20.45
CA LYS A 310 -13.60 -6.11 20.95
C LYS A 310 -12.93 -7.23 20.15
N ILE A 311 -11.83 -6.92 19.48
CA ILE A 311 -11.04 -7.91 18.74
C ILE A 311 -10.25 -8.79 19.72
N ILE A 312 -9.65 -8.16 20.73
CA ILE A 312 -8.90 -8.83 21.81
C ILE A 312 -9.52 -8.53 23.18
#